data_70b86d23a74eed28d321f761e1da9877
#
_entry.id   70b86d23a74eed28d321f761e1da9877
#
_cell.length_a   1.000
_cell.length_b   1.000
_cell.length_c   1.000
_cell.angle_alpha   90.00
_cell.angle_beta   90.00
_cell.angle_gamma   90.00
#
_symmetry.space_group_name_H-M   'P 1'
#
loop_
_entity.id
_entity.type
_entity.pdbx_description
1 polymer ?
#
loop_
_entity_poly.entity_id
_entity_poly.type
_entity_poly.pdbx_seq_one_letter_code
_entity_poly.pdbx_strand_id
1 'polypeptide(L)'
;MMMVVMFMLFVAGFTMGGLNYMITIVQARTRGMTLMRMPLTVWGIFTATVLAMLAFPALLVGALMMSLDNVLGTSFFMPTILKAGEVLEYGGGSPILFQHLFWFFGHPEVYIVALPAFGIVSDLISVHARKNIFGYRMMVWAIVGIGALSFFVWAHHMYVSGMNPWFGFFFATTTLIIAVPT
;
A
#
# COMPACT_ATOMS: atom_id res chain seq x y z
N MET A 1 11.77 -19.66 5.67
CA MET A 1 12.48 -18.86 6.69
C MET A 1 13.17 -17.63 6.11
N MET A 2 14.14 -17.75 5.18
CA MET A 2 14.85 -16.59 4.59
C MET A 2 13.93 -15.51 3.99
N MET A 3 12.90 -15.91 3.24
CA MET A 3 11.93 -14.95 2.66
C MET A 3 11.20 -14.14 3.73
N VAL A 4 10.83 -14.74 4.84
CA VAL A 4 10.15 -14.04 5.94
C VAL A 4 11.09 -13.04 6.62
N VAL A 5 12.34 -13.44 6.90
CA VAL A 5 13.36 -12.53 7.44
C VAL A 5 13.60 -11.37 6.48
N MET A 6 13.64 -11.62 5.17
CA MET A 6 13.74 -10.59 4.14
C MET A 6 12.58 -9.58 4.24
N PHE A 7 11.33 -10.04 4.35
CA PHE A 7 10.18 -9.15 4.50
C PHE A 7 10.24 -8.32 5.79
N MET A 8 10.67 -8.92 6.90
CA MET A 8 10.82 -8.17 8.17
C MET A 8 11.87 -7.06 8.04
N LEU A 9 13.03 -7.35 7.46
CA LEU A 9 14.09 -6.36 7.24
C LEU A 9 13.67 -5.29 6.24
N PHE A 10 12.99 -5.68 5.17
CA PHE A 10 12.42 -4.76 4.19
C PHE A 10 11.45 -3.77 4.85
N VAL A 11 10.46 -4.27 5.59
CA VAL A 11 9.49 -3.41 6.29
C VAL A 11 10.18 -2.48 7.29
N ALA A 12 11.13 -2.99 8.06
CA ALA A 12 11.88 -2.16 9.01
C ALA A 12 12.64 -1.04 8.30
N GLY A 13 13.38 -1.36 7.23
CA GLY A 13 14.14 -0.38 6.45
C GLY A 13 13.25 0.70 5.82
N PHE A 14 12.16 0.29 5.18
CA PHE A 14 11.21 1.24 4.58
C PHE A 14 10.50 2.09 5.62
N THR A 15 10.15 1.54 6.77
CA THR A 15 9.53 2.30 7.87
C THR A 15 10.48 3.38 8.37
N MET A 16 11.74 3.06 8.60
CA MET A 16 12.75 4.03 9.05
C MET A 16 13.01 5.10 8.01
N GLY A 17 13.17 4.72 6.74
CA GLY A 17 13.35 5.66 5.63
C GLY A 17 12.11 6.54 5.44
N GLY A 18 10.92 5.96 5.50
CA GLY A 18 9.66 6.68 5.40
C GLY A 18 9.47 7.71 6.51
N LEU A 19 9.77 7.36 7.75
CA LEU A 19 9.74 8.31 8.87
C LEU A 19 10.71 9.47 8.64
N ASN A 20 11.91 9.21 8.14
CA ASN A 20 12.88 10.25 7.81
C ASN A 20 12.33 11.24 6.76
N TYR A 21 11.77 10.74 5.65
CA TYR A 21 11.14 11.60 4.64
C TYR A 21 9.98 12.41 5.22
N MET A 22 9.08 11.77 5.97
CA MET A 22 7.92 12.44 6.54
C MET A 22 8.32 13.56 7.50
N ILE A 23 9.25 13.30 8.42
CA ILE A 23 9.75 14.28 9.39
C ILE A 23 10.45 15.42 8.65
N THR A 24 11.29 15.12 7.67
CA THR A 24 11.99 16.14 6.86
C THR A 24 11.00 17.05 6.15
N ILE A 25 9.98 16.49 5.49
CA ILE A 25 8.96 17.27 4.77
C ILE A 25 8.11 18.10 5.72
N VAL A 26 7.77 17.58 6.91
CA VAL A 26 6.92 18.30 7.85
C VAL A 26 7.70 19.37 8.64
N GLN A 27 8.91 19.08 9.07
CA GLN A 27 9.65 19.93 10.03
C GLN A 27 10.79 20.74 9.39
N ALA A 28 11.44 20.23 8.35
CA ALA A 28 12.66 20.81 7.78
C ALA A 28 12.45 21.62 6.49
N ARG A 29 11.21 22.06 6.22
CA ARG A 29 10.93 22.95 5.08
C ARG A 29 11.65 24.29 5.24
N THR A 30 12.11 24.86 4.12
CA THR A 30 12.68 26.21 4.10
C THR A 30 11.66 27.25 4.58
N ARG A 31 12.17 28.35 5.15
CA ARG A 31 11.33 29.46 5.61
C ARG A 31 10.45 29.99 4.47
N GLY A 32 9.15 30.14 4.70
CA GLY A 32 8.18 30.57 3.71
C GLY A 32 7.57 29.48 2.81
N MET A 33 8.10 28.25 2.84
CA MET A 33 7.53 27.11 2.15
C MET A 33 6.40 26.48 2.97
N THR A 34 5.19 26.96 2.77
CA THR A 34 3.98 26.31 3.32
C THR A 34 3.68 25.01 2.55
N LEU A 35 2.83 24.14 3.11
CA LEU A 35 2.44 22.90 2.44
C LEU A 35 1.93 23.13 1.02
N MET A 36 1.07 24.14 0.81
CA MET A 36 0.52 24.49 -0.51
C MET A 36 1.49 25.23 -1.43
N ARG A 37 2.77 25.33 -1.07
CA ARG A 37 3.86 25.85 -1.90
C ARG A 37 4.92 24.81 -2.21
N MET A 38 4.73 23.56 -1.75
CA MET A 38 5.65 22.48 -2.06
C MET A 38 5.51 22.06 -3.53
N PRO A 39 6.60 21.64 -4.21
CA PRO A 39 6.53 20.99 -5.51
C PRO A 39 5.60 19.76 -5.48
N LEU A 40 4.98 19.41 -6.61
CA LEU A 40 4.13 18.21 -6.69
C LEU A 40 4.94 16.93 -6.45
N THR A 41 6.22 16.90 -6.83
CA THR A 41 7.14 15.82 -6.48
C THR A 41 7.17 15.58 -4.97
N VAL A 42 7.27 16.64 -4.17
CA VAL A 42 7.32 16.52 -2.70
C VAL A 42 5.96 16.04 -2.14
N TRP A 43 4.84 16.49 -2.73
CA TRP A 43 3.52 15.95 -2.38
C TRP A 43 3.38 14.47 -2.72
N GLY A 44 3.87 14.04 -3.90
CA GLY A 44 3.88 12.63 -4.29
C GLY A 44 4.68 11.78 -3.31
N ILE A 45 5.89 12.21 -2.94
CA ILE A 45 6.74 11.52 -1.96
C ILE A 45 6.09 11.51 -0.57
N PHE A 46 5.52 12.63 -0.13
CA PHE A 46 4.87 12.73 1.16
C PHE A 46 3.68 11.78 1.28
N THR A 47 2.78 11.79 0.28
CA THR A 47 1.62 10.90 0.25
C THR A 47 2.06 9.43 0.16
N ALA A 48 3.04 9.11 -0.67
CA ALA A 48 3.61 7.77 -0.76
C ALA A 48 4.18 7.28 0.58
N THR A 49 4.85 8.17 1.31
CA THR A 49 5.40 7.86 2.64
C THR A 49 4.30 7.55 3.66
N VAL A 50 3.23 8.37 3.68
CA VAL A 50 2.06 8.11 4.54
C VAL A 50 1.42 6.77 4.20
N LEU A 51 1.26 6.46 2.91
CA LEU A 51 0.77 5.16 2.43
C LEU A 51 1.63 4.01 2.95
N ALA A 52 2.94 4.12 2.80
CA ALA A 52 3.89 3.10 3.25
C ALA A 52 3.74 2.84 4.76
N MET A 53 3.69 3.89 5.57
CA MET A 53 3.55 3.77 7.03
C MET A 53 2.26 3.06 7.46
N LEU A 54 1.20 3.16 6.68
CA LEU A 54 -0.09 2.50 6.96
C LEU A 54 -0.18 1.09 6.37
N ALA A 55 0.47 0.83 5.24
CA ALA A 55 0.37 -0.43 4.50
C ALA A 55 1.38 -1.49 4.99
N PHE A 56 2.62 -1.11 5.29
CA PHE A 56 3.67 -2.04 5.69
C PHE A 56 3.37 -2.86 6.95
N PRO A 57 2.66 -2.35 7.97
CA PRO A 57 2.27 -3.18 9.12
C PRO A 57 1.47 -4.42 8.73
N ALA A 58 0.60 -4.35 7.71
CA ALA A 58 -0.16 -5.52 7.26
C ALA A 58 0.76 -6.60 6.65
N LEU A 59 1.75 -6.20 5.86
CA LEU A 59 2.77 -7.13 5.34
C LEU A 59 3.58 -7.75 6.47
N LEU A 60 3.97 -6.96 7.47
CA LEU A 60 4.72 -7.45 8.64
C LEU A 60 3.90 -8.48 9.42
N VAL A 61 2.62 -8.22 9.67
CA VAL A 61 1.72 -9.16 10.35
C VAL A 61 1.62 -10.46 9.55
N GLY A 62 1.41 -10.39 8.23
CA GLY A 62 1.39 -11.57 7.37
C GLY A 62 2.68 -12.39 7.44
N ALA A 63 3.84 -11.72 7.42
CA ALA A 63 5.14 -12.37 7.53
C ALA A 63 5.36 -13.01 8.92
N LEU A 64 4.94 -12.35 9.99
CA LEU A 64 5.02 -12.90 11.36
C LEU A 64 4.13 -14.13 11.51
N MET A 65 2.86 -14.07 11.07
CA MET A 65 1.94 -15.21 11.11
C MET A 65 2.48 -16.41 10.29
N MET A 66 3.05 -16.16 9.12
CA MET A 66 3.71 -17.20 8.32
C MET A 66 4.93 -17.79 9.03
N SER A 67 5.67 -16.97 9.78
CA SER A 67 6.78 -17.47 10.60
C SER A 67 6.29 -18.38 11.71
N LEU A 68 5.21 -18.01 12.38
CA LEU A 68 4.59 -18.82 13.45
C LEU A 68 4.09 -20.16 12.89
N ASP A 69 3.44 -20.16 11.72
CA ASP A 69 3.01 -21.39 11.06
C ASP A 69 4.20 -22.31 10.76
N ASN A 70 5.35 -21.75 10.33
CA ASN A 70 6.53 -22.55 9.99
C ASN A 70 7.37 -23.01 11.20
N VAL A 71 7.41 -22.24 12.28
CA VAL A 71 8.31 -22.49 13.42
C VAL A 71 7.59 -23.15 14.58
N LEU A 72 6.39 -22.71 14.87
CA LEU A 72 5.60 -23.19 16.02
C LEU A 72 4.48 -24.16 15.63
N GLY A 73 4.28 -24.41 14.32
CA GLY A 73 3.23 -25.30 13.84
C GLY A 73 1.81 -24.72 14.03
N THR A 74 1.66 -23.41 14.09
CA THR A 74 0.34 -22.77 14.04
C THR A 74 -0.30 -22.97 12.66
N SER A 75 -1.59 -22.68 12.52
CA SER A 75 -2.33 -22.90 11.27
C SER A 75 -3.12 -21.66 10.82
N PHE A 76 -2.49 -20.49 10.85
CA PHE A 76 -3.16 -19.25 10.41
C PHE A 76 -3.59 -19.30 8.94
N PHE A 77 -2.74 -19.89 8.08
CA PHE A 77 -2.96 -19.92 6.64
C PHE A 77 -3.22 -21.32 6.08
N MET A 78 -3.12 -22.36 6.89
CA MET A 78 -3.37 -23.74 6.49
C MET A 78 -4.88 -24.06 6.58
N PRO A 79 -5.54 -24.40 5.45
CA PRO A 79 -6.93 -24.81 5.48
C PRO A 79 -7.08 -26.18 6.17
N THR A 80 -8.28 -26.50 6.59
CA THR A 80 -8.60 -27.86 7.08
C THR A 80 -8.32 -28.88 5.98
N ILE A 81 -7.44 -29.82 6.27
CA ILE A 81 -7.07 -30.90 5.35
C ILE A 81 -7.69 -32.20 5.85
N LEU A 82 -8.42 -32.91 5.00
CA LEU A 82 -8.90 -34.25 5.25
C LEU A 82 -7.92 -35.27 4.67
N LYS A 83 -7.43 -36.16 5.53
CA LYS A 83 -6.62 -37.31 5.13
C LYS A 83 -7.37 -38.58 5.48
N ALA A 84 -7.74 -39.34 4.47
CA ALA A 84 -8.52 -40.60 4.65
C ALA A 84 -9.84 -40.40 5.43
N GLY A 85 -10.46 -39.22 5.31
CA GLY A 85 -11.70 -38.87 6.01
C GLY A 85 -11.53 -38.28 7.41
N GLU A 86 -10.32 -38.23 7.93
CA GLU A 86 -9.99 -37.60 9.22
C GLU A 86 -9.43 -36.20 9.03
N VAL A 87 -9.82 -35.28 9.94
CA VAL A 87 -9.29 -33.90 9.96
C VAL A 87 -7.91 -33.91 10.57
N LEU A 88 -6.91 -33.33 9.87
CA LEU A 88 -5.57 -33.15 10.44
C LEU A 88 -5.61 -32.15 11.60
N GLU A 89 -4.86 -32.43 12.65
CA GLU A 89 -4.82 -31.73 13.93
C GLU A 89 -4.45 -30.22 13.79
N TYR A 90 -3.77 -29.84 12.72
CA TYR A 90 -3.27 -28.48 12.46
C TYR A 90 -3.97 -27.81 11.25
N GLY A 91 -5.27 -28.00 11.11
CA GLY A 91 -6.06 -27.36 10.08
C GLY A 91 -6.95 -26.25 10.63
N GLY A 92 -7.58 -25.48 9.74
CA GLY A 92 -8.62 -24.52 10.09
C GLY A 92 -8.29 -23.07 9.86
N GLY A 93 -7.09 -22.75 9.38
CA GLY A 93 -6.72 -21.44 8.89
C GLY A 93 -7.25 -21.13 7.48
N SER A 94 -6.89 -19.98 6.93
CA SER A 94 -7.34 -19.57 5.61
C SER A 94 -6.22 -18.93 4.76
N PRO A 95 -5.92 -19.49 3.58
CA PRO A 95 -5.00 -18.84 2.62
C PRO A 95 -5.50 -17.46 2.17
N ILE A 96 -6.82 -17.24 2.17
CA ILE A 96 -7.41 -15.95 1.81
C ILE A 96 -7.01 -14.87 2.81
N LEU A 97 -6.83 -15.20 4.08
CA LEU A 97 -6.33 -14.27 5.10
C LEU A 97 -4.96 -13.71 4.72
N PHE A 98 -4.03 -14.58 4.27
CA PHE A 98 -2.72 -14.13 3.78
C PHE A 98 -2.87 -13.18 2.58
N GLN A 99 -3.74 -13.51 1.63
CA GLN A 99 -3.97 -12.67 0.46
C GLN A 99 -4.53 -11.30 0.84
N HIS A 100 -5.45 -11.20 1.79
CA HIS A 100 -5.95 -9.92 2.28
C HIS A 100 -4.84 -9.10 2.94
N LEU A 101 -4.04 -9.68 3.81
CA LEU A 101 -2.91 -8.99 4.45
C LEU A 101 -1.86 -8.55 3.42
N PHE A 102 -1.54 -9.42 2.46
CA PHE A 102 -0.58 -9.12 1.41
C PHE A 102 -1.08 -8.01 0.49
N TRP A 103 -2.31 -8.09 -0.02
CA TRP A 103 -2.83 -7.12 -0.98
C TRP A 103 -3.26 -5.80 -0.34
N PHE A 104 -3.60 -5.79 0.94
CA PHE A 104 -3.76 -4.54 1.70
C PHE A 104 -2.46 -3.72 1.72
N PHE A 105 -1.32 -4.36 1.65
CA PHE A 105 -0.03 -3.73 1.37
C PHE A 105 0.21 -3.58 -0.14
N GLY A 106 0.05 -4.65 -0.91
CA GLY A 106 0.53 -4.76 -2.30
C GLY A 106 -0.14 -3.78 -3.26
N HIS A 107 -1.41 -3.43 -3.06
CA HIS A 107 -2.04 -2.41 -3.89
C HIS A 107 -1.55 -0.98 -3.54
N PRO A 108 -1.54 -0.52 -2.28
CA PRO A 108 -0.90 0.75 -1.95
C PRO A 108 0.57 0.85 -2.40
N GLU A 109 1.30 -0.26 -2.45
CA GLU A 109 2.69 -0.28 -2.94
C GLU A 109 2.83 0.24 -4.37
N VAL A 110 1.92 -0.10 -5.28
CA VAL A 110 1.97 0.42 -6.64
C VAL A 110 1.76 1.93 -6.69
N TYR A 111 0.97 2.48 -5.78
CA TYR A 111 0.79 3.94 -5.67
C TYR A 111 1.95 4.62 -4.94
N ILE A 112 2.64 3.94 -4.03
CA ILE A 112 3.89 4.42 -3.42
C ILE A 112 4.93 4.71 -4.51
N VAL A 113 4.95 3.91 -5.58
CA VAL A 113 5.83 4.14 -6.74
C VAL A 113 5.23 5.20 -7.69
N ALA A 114 3.94 5.14 -7.98
CA ALA A 114 3.30 5.98 -8.99
C ALA A 114 3.16 7.46 -8.56
N LEU A 115 2.83 7.74 -7.30
CA LEU A 115 2.58 9.11 -6.85
C LEU A 115 3.81 10.02 -6.93
N PRO A 116 5.02 9.61 -6.52
CA PRO A 116 6.22 10.38 -6.79
C PRO A 116 6.46 10.62 -8.28
N ALA A 117 6.21 9.60 -9.12
CA ALA A 117 6.38 9.72 -10.57
C ALA A 117 5.42 10.78 -11.16
N PHE A 118 4.15 10.81 -10.74
CA PHE A 118 3.19 11.84 -11.16
C PHE A 118 3.66 13.24 -10.76
N GLY A 119 4.21 13.38 -9.55
CA GLY A 119 4.78 14.64 -9.09
C GLY A 119 5.97 15.08 -9.94
N ILE A 120 6.93 14.18 -10.17
CA ILE A 120 8.13 14.45 -10.99
C ILE A 120 7.75 14.88 -12.42
N VAL A 121 6.85 14.11 -13.06
CA VAL A 121 6.42 14.41 -14.43
C VAL A 121 5.71 15.77 -14.49
N SER A 122 4.86 16.09 -13.52
CA SER A 122 4.15 17.37 -13.46
C SER A 122 5.12 18.54 -13.31
N ASP A 123 6.11 18.45 -12.43
CA ASP A 123 7.11 19.48 -12.23
C ASP A 123 8.01 19.62 -13.48
N LEU A 124 8.44 18.53 -14.11
CA LEU A 124 9.22 18.53 -15.34
C LEU A 124 8.49 19.20 -16.50
N ILE A 125 7.21 18.84 -16.71
CA ILE A 125 6.38 19.47 -17.76
C ILE A 125 6.28 20.97 -17.52
N SER A 126 6.04 21.40 -16.29
CA SER A 126 5.98 22.83 -15.94
C SER A 126 7.26 23.59 -16.33
N VAL A 127 8.43 23.01 -15.98
CA VAL A 127 9.73 23.62 -16.29
C VAL A 127 9.96 23.70 -17.80
N HIS A 128 9.75 22.60 -18.53
CA HIS A 128 9.98 22.56 -19.98
C HIS A 128 8.96 23.42 -20.77
N ALA A 129 7.72 23.46 -20.33
CA ALA A 129 6.70 24.32 -20.93
C ALA A 129 6.86 25.80 -20.56
N ARG A 130 7.71 26.12 -19.55
CA ARG A 130 7.87 27.46 -18.97
C ARG A 130 6.54 28.08 -18.53
N LYS A 131 5.66 27.25 -17.95
CA LYS A 131 4.33 27.64 -17.47
C LYS A 131 4.10 27.08 -16.08
N ASN A 132 3.33 27.84 -15.28
CA ASN A 132 2.89 27.31 -13.98
C ASN A 132 1.96 26.11 -14.16
N ILE A 133 1.98 25.20 -13.17
CA ILE A 133 1.09 24.05 -13.14
C ILE A 133 -0.36 24.55 -13.10
N PHE A 134 -1.16 24.14 -14.08
CA PHE A 134 -2.58 24.43 -14.11
C PHE A 134 -3.27 23.63 -12.99
N GLY A 135 -4.12 24.32 -12.21
CA GLY A 135 -4.91 23.66 -11.16
C GLY A 135 -4.08 23.03 -10.04
N TYR A 136 -2.93 23.60 -9.66
CA TYR A 136 -2.02 23.04 -8.65
C TYR A 136 -2.74 22.46 -7.42
N ARG A 137 -3.72 23.17 -6.85
CA ARG A 137 -4.47 22.68 -5.69
C ARG A 137 -5.28 21.41 -6.00
N MET A 138 -5.86 21.34 -7.20
CA MET A 138 -6.59 20.15 -7.66
C MET A 138 -5.65 18.97 -7.83
N MET A 139 -4.46 19.20 -8.38
CA MET A 139 -3.41 18.15 -8.50
C MET A 139 -2.96 17.63 -7.14
N VAL A 140 -2.79 18.51 -6.15
CA VAL A 140 -2.48 18.10 -4.77
C VAL A 140 -3.59 17.21 -4.20
N TRP A 141 -4.86 17.63 -4.34
CA TRP A 141 -5.99 16.85 -3.85
C TRP A 141 -6.19 15.54 -4.63
N ALA A 142 -5.85 15.51 -5.92
CA ALA A 142 -5.84 14.28 -6.70
C ALA A 142 -4.81 13.29 -6.14
N ILE A 143 -3.57 13.72 -5.92
CA ILE A 143 -2.51 12.89 -5.32
C ILE A 143 -2.95 12.33 -3.95
N VAL A 144 -3.48 13.18 -3.07
CA VAL A 144 -3.96 12.76 -1.75
C VAL A 144 -5.17 11.84 -1.86
N GLY A 145 -6.08 12.14 -2.79
CA GLY A 145 -7.29 11.35 -3.07
C GLY A 145 -6.95 9.94 -3.57
N ILE A 146 -6.01 9.81 -4.50
CA ILE A 146 -5.50 8.50 -4.96
C ILE A 146 -4.94 7.74 -3.76
N GLY A 147 -4.10 8.39 -2.94
CA GLY A 147 -3.54 7.78 -1.74
C GLY A 147 -4.63 7.25 -0.80
N ALA A 148 -5.62 8.05 -0.47
CA ALA A 148 -6.70 7.63 0.42
C ALA A 148 -7.54 6.47 -0.17
N LEU A 149 -7.89 6.55 -1.46
CA LEU A 149 -8.70 5.54 -2.14
C LEU A 149 -7.96 4.21 -2.30
N SER A 150 -6.63 4.22 -2.35
CA SER A 150 -5.81 3.02 -2.53
C SER A 150 -6.08 1.94 -1.46
N PHE A 151 -6.51 2.34 -0.26
CA PHE A 151 -6.88 1.42 0.82
C PHE A 151 -8.26 0.78 0.66
N PHE A 152 -9.02 1.11 -0.37
CA PHE A 152 -10.37 0.55 -0.59
C PHE A 152 -10.48 -0.25 -1.88
N VAL A 153 -9.35 -0.58 -2.53
CA VAL A 153 -9.35 -1.25 -3.83
C VAL A 153 -8.52 -2.54 -3.87
N TRP A 154 -7.81 -2.89 -2.80
CA TRP A 154 -6.82 -3.97 -2.80
C TRP A 154 -7.34 -5.32 -3.28
N ALA A 155 -8.60 -5.63 -3.00
CA ALA A 155 -9.10 -6.98 -3.29
C ALA A 155 -9.53 -7.18 -4.75
N HIS A 156 -9.33 -6.19 -5.65
CA HIS A 156 -9.41 -6.46 -7.08
C HIS A 156 -8.29 -7.41 -7.58
N HIS A 157 -7.24 -7.62 -6.78
CA HIS A 157 -6.24 -8.66 -7.01
C HIS A 157 -6.71 -10.07 -6.60
N MET A 158 -7.93 -10.20 -6.06
CA MET A 158 -8.40 -11.42 -5.40
C MET A 158 -9.72 -11.96 -5.97
N TYR A 159 -10.17 -11.53 -7.13
CA TYR A 159 -11.47 -11.91 -7.70
C TYR A 159 -11.67 -13.40 -7.87
N VAL A 160 -10.60 -14.16 -8.13
CA VAL A 160 -10.64 -15.62 -8.32
C VAL A 160 -10.14 -16.41 -7.10
N SER A 161 -9.98 -15.77 -5.95
CA SER A 161 -9.46 -16.41 -4.73
C SER A 161 -10.54 -17.13 -3.90
N GLY A 162 -11.80 -17.11 -4.32
CA GLY A 162 -12.93 -17.64 -3.54
C GLY A 162 -13.57 -16.60 -2.61
N MET A 163 -13.31 -15.32 -2.83
CA MET A 163 -13.92 -14.21 -2.11
C MET A 163 -15.42 -14.11 -2.40
N ASN A 164 -16.20 -13.67 -1.40
CA ASN A 164 -17.63 -13.44 -1.59
C ASN A 164 -17.88 -12.45 -2.75
N PRO A 165 -18.80 -12.75 -3.68
CA PRO A 165 -19.11 -11.91 -4.85
C PRO A 165 -19.46 -10.45 -4.53
N TRP A 166 -20.11 -10.19 -3.37
CA TRP A 166 -20.41 -8.83 -2.93
C TRP A 166 -19.17 -7.98 -2.68
N PHE A 167 -18.11 -8.57 -2.11
CA PHE A 167 -16.82 -7.91 -1.98
C PHE A 167 -16.19 -7.66 -3.35
N GLY A 168 -16.34 -8.62 -4.28
CA GLY A 168 -15.90 -8.43 -5.67
C GLY A 168 -16.54 -7.20 -6.31
N PHE A 169 -17.86 -7.05 -6.17
CA PHE A 169 -18.59 -5.87 -6.68
C PHE A 169 -18.14 -4.57 -6.00
N PHE A 170 -17.99 -4.57 -4.66
CA PHE A 170 -17.49 -3.41 -3.92
C PHE A 170 -16.12 -2.97 -4.43
N PHE A 171 -15.16 -3.90 -4.49
CA PHE A 171 -13.79 -3.59 -4.92
C PHE A 171 -13.68 -3.22 -6.40
N ALA A 172 -14.55 -3.73 -7.26
CA ALA A 172 -14.63 -3.30 -8.65
C ALA A 172 -15.12 -1.85 -8.74
N THR A 173 -16.17 -1.49 -7.99
CA THR A 173 -16.73 -0.14 -7.97
C THR A 173 -15.72 0.87 -7.44
N THR A 174 -15.06 0.58 -6.31
CA THR A 174 -14.04 1.47 -5.74
C THR A 174 -12.82 1.64 -6.66
N THR A 175 -12.46 0.58 -7.38
CA THR A 175 -11.41 0.64 -8.40
C THR A 175 -11.77 1.56 -9.57
N LEU A 176 -13.04 1.59 -9.98
CA LEU A 176 -13.49 2.55 -10.99
C LEU A 176 -13.48 4.00 -10.46
N ILE A 177 -13.81 4.20 -9.20
CA ILE A 177 -13.80 5.54 -8.57
C ILE A 177 -12.40 6.14 -8.54
N ILE A 178 -11.35 5.34 -8.30
CA ILE A 178 -9.98 5.86 -8.24
C ILE A 178 -9.48 6.40 -9.60
N ALA A 179 -10.12 5.98 -10.70
CA ALA A 179 -9.81 6.53 -12.04
C ALA A 179 -10.12 8.03 -12.15
N VAL A 180 -11.02 8.57 -11.32
CA VAL A 180 -11.39 10.00 -11.37
C VAL A 180 -10.23 10.92 -10.95
N PRO A 181 -9.54 10.68 -9.82
CA PRO A 181 -8.38 11.50 -9.45
C PRO A 181 -7.09 11.12 -10.20
N THR A 182 -7.03 9.94 -10.86
CA THR A 182 -5.87 9.50 -11.64
C THR A 182 -5.86 10.13 -13.03
#